data_c6793547a54f7ec4f087de6b81480869
#
_entry.id   c6793547a54f7ec4f087de6b81480869
#
_cell.length_a   1.000
_cell.length_b   1.000
_cell.length_c   1.000
_cell.angle_alpha   90.00
_cell.angle_beta   90.00
_cell.angle_gamma   90.00
#
_symmetry.space_group_name_H-M   'P 1'
#
loop_
_entity.id
_entity.type
_entity.pdbx_description
1 polymer ?
#
loop_
_entity_poly.entity_id
_entity_poly.type
_entity_poly.pdbx_seq_one_letter_code
_entity_poly.pdbx_strand_id
1 'polypeptide(L)'
;MKKKTLVSVLAMTSASMAAYANANLDQIKTEVDQWVGAEKPSLVNGVLTSPNGTTISQSLGSLLPGTYKLSATTLMNAKFLVNGKALTNGEFKVEGTAASEVALAIEAVETGKEFRVGGFKLELVFDFAGAQRTLLNAASKAIAKVSQEDDADKYAEFNKRYSDLTVKINRVKDDAAGDFAAYTVYGEYKFYLNGVEGSTLMSEVKALDTDIEAHLANWRAYTASKAVGEEQNTALKSAWDTNIGNLSDADGVNSKQSAQDYAKVLSQSEYNAAKETIDAFLVEVKGYYDNGTAATACTPAFNSEFAKEASEAIKKFTDKLVNVKGNHEAYDKVLGKINSTKAHYNEQLQAFMKVAVDPQDLSGLYETMRTEAHNAFNEVNLGIVAVERKNGTNENHQTAEEGYEANTHALDSLYEKTDEVCKFYTDLSLIH
;
A
#
# COMPACT_ATOMS: atom_id res chain seq x y z
N MET A 1 27.28 -14.98 10.31
CA MET A 1 28.69 -14.65 10.60
C MET A 1 29.24 -13.42 9.88
N LYS A 2 28.55 -12.80 8.92
CA LYS A 2 29.05 -11.61 8.17
C LYS A 2 28.75 -10.24 8.82
N LYS A 3 27.84 -10.14 9.80
CA LYS A 3 27.51 -8.88 10.48
C LYS A 3 28.51 -8.45 11.58
N LYS A 4 29.24 -9.38 12.20
CA LYS A 4 30.21 -9.07 13.26
C LYS A 4 31.54 -8.49 12.74
N THR A 5 31.91 -8.82 11.52
CA THR A 5 33.17 -8.35 10.93
C THR A 5 33.09 -6.89 10.46
N LEU A 6 31.89 -6.43 10.04
CA LEU A 6 31.70 -5.06 9.57
C LEU A 6 31.72 -4.04 10.74
N VAL A 7 31.17 -4.43 11.90
CA VAL A 7 31.15 -3.58 13.12
C VAL A 7 32.57 -3.41 13.70
N SER A 8 33.41 -4.44 13.65
CA SER A 8 34.78 -4.36 14.16
C SER A 8 35.70 -3.52 13.26
N VAL A 9 35.49 -3.50 11.95
CA VAL A 9 36.28 -2.65 11.04
C VAL A 9 35.89 -1.18 11.19
N LEU A 10 34.60 -0.90 11.38
CA LEU A 10 34.12 0.48 11.62
C LEU A 10 34.62 1.03 12.98
N ALA A 11 34.64 0.18 14.02
CA ALA A 11 35.11 0.57 15.34
C ALA A 11 36.64 0.81 15.39
N MET A 12 37.42 0.06 14.61
CA MET A 12 38.88 0.28 14.53
C MET A 12 39.23 1.54 13.74
N THR A 13 38.47 1.90 12.72
CA THR A 13 38.70 3.14 11.95
C THR A 13 38.31 4.38 12.77
N SER A 14 37.23 4.33 13.56
CA SER A 14 36.83 5.47 14.40
C SER A 14 37.79 5.73 15.56
N ALA A 15 38.33 4.70 16.21
CA ALA A 15 39.30 4.85 17.29
C ALA A 15 40.65 5.39 16.82
N SER A 16 41.12 5.00 15.61
CA SER A 16 42.36 5.54 15.05
C SER A 16 42.19 6.98 14.54
N MET A 17 41.02 7.37 14.10
CA MET A 17 40.71 8.73 13.63
C MET A 17 40.55 9.74 14.78
N ALA A 18 40.05 9.35 15.94
CA ALA A 18 39.98 10.20 17.11
C ALA A 18 41.37 10.57 17.64
N ALA A 19 42.36 9.66 17.55
CA ALA A 19 43.73 9.95 17.92
C ALA A 19 44.43 10.95 16.98
N TYR A 20 44.08 10.95 15.71
CA TYR A 20 44.59 11.91 14.72
C TYR A 20 43.97 13.31 14.83
N ALA A 21 42.82 13.43 15.44
CA ALA A 21 42.08 14.70 15.53
C ALA A 21 42.76 15.75 16.40
N ASN A 22 43.57 15.34 17.35
CA ASN A 22 44.33 16.20 18.29
C ASN A 22 45.85 16.10 18.12
N ALA A 23 46.33 15.35 17.12
CA ALA A 23 47.78 15.35 16.83
C ALA A 23 48.11 16.70 16.23
N ASN A 24 48.92 17.49 16.95
CA ASN A 24 49.69 18.52 16.32
C ASN A 24 50.35 17.88 15.12
N LEU A 25 50.09 18.39 13.92
CA LEU A 25 50.60 17.77 12.69
C LEU A 25 52.09 18.03 12.55
N ASP A 26 52.92 17.50 13.49
CA ASP A 26 54.38 17.48 13.42
C ASP A 26 54.92 16.60 12.30
N GLN A 27 54.24 16.67 11.14
CA GLN A 27 54.64 15.89 9.97
C GLN A 27 55.71 16.58 9.16
N ILE A 28 55.87 17.88 9.33
CA ILE A 28 56.94 18.62 8.64
C ILE A 28 58.18 18.57 9.54
N LYS A 29 59.14 17.79 9.11
CA LYS A 29 60.42 17.67 9.76
C LYS A 29 61.31 18.85 9.39
N THR A 30 61.94 19.43 10.38
CA THR A 30 62.84 20.56 10.18
C THR A 30 64.28 20.13 10.02
N GLU A 31 64.61 18.88 10.36
CA GLU A 31 65.99 18.33 10.22
C GLU A 31 66.38 18.27 8.77
N VAL A 32 67.59 18.71 8.47
CA VAL A 32 68.13 18.84 7.07
C VAL A 32 68.18 17.52 6.34
N ASP A 33 68.41 16.43 7.00
CA ASP A 33 68.48 15.07 6.44
C ASP A 33 67.16 14.52 5.98
N GLN A 34 66.04 15.08 6.44
CA GLN A 34 64.69 14.73 6.03
C GLN A 34 64.29 15.40 4.70
N TRP A 35 65.09 16.33 4.18
CA TRP A 35 64.83 17.04 2.94
C TRP A 35 65.65 16.48 1.82
N VAL A 36 65.03 16.20 0.73
CA VAL A 36 65.64 15.68 -0.51
C VAL A 36 65.65 16.80 -1.54
N GLY A 37 66.81 17.02 -2.18
CA GLY A 37 66.98 18.00 -3.25
C GLY A 37 68.33 17.83 -3.92
N ALA A 38 68.58 18.57 -5.00
CA ALA A 38 69.88 18.56 -5.68
C ALA A 38 71.00 19.07 -4.78
N GLU A 39 70.68 20.01 -3.88
CA GLU A 39 71.53 20.49 -2.81
C GLU A 39 70.81 20.39 -1.47
N LYS A 40 71.52 19.99 -0.43
CA LYS A 40 70.94 19.97 0.90
C LYS A 40 70.75 21.38 1.44
N PRO A 41 69.61 21.74 2.03
CA PRO A 41 69.45 23.03 2.66
C PRO A 41 70.33 23.13 3.92
N SER A 42 70.60 24.31 4.39
CA SER A 42 71.17 24.56 5.68
C SER A 42 70.07 24.91 6.70
N LEU A 43 70.25 24.56 7.95
CA LEU A 43 69.32 24.90 9.04
C LEU A 43 70.03 25.83 10.02
N VAL A 44 69.53 27.04 10.14
CA VAL A 44 70.04 28.03 11.12
C VAL A 44 68.86 28.63 11.90
N ASN A 45 68.89 28.46 13.21
CA ASN A 45 67.84 28.94 14.13
C ASN A 45 66.41 28.49 13.70
N GLY A 46 66.27 27.24 13.26
CA GLY A 46 64.97 26.69 12.85
C GLY A 46 64.48 27.17 11.46
N VAL A 47 65.32 27.87 10.70
CA VAL A 47 65.04 28.33 9.35
C VAL A 47 65.86 27.52 8.33
N LEU A 48 65.18 26.83 7.43
CA LEU A 48 65.81 26.17 6.30
C LEU A 48 66.18 27.22 5.23
N THR A 49 67.42 27.16 4.75
CA THR A 49 67.93 28.07 3.75
C THR A 49 68.50 27.25 2.57
N SER A 50 68.06 27.57 1.36
CA SER A 50 68.62 27.06 0.12
C SER A 50 69.29 28.23 -0.62
N PRO A 51 70.61 28.33 -0.63
CA PRO A 51 71.31 29.51 -1.13
C PRO A 51 71.16 29.72 -2.63
N ASN A 52 71.01 28.64 -3.38
CA ASN A 52 70.91 28.64 -4.87
C ASN A 52 69.44 28.46 -5.31
N GLY A 53 68.45 28.52 -4.39
CA GLY A 53 67.06 28.35 -4.70
C GLY A 53 66.70 26.97 -5.21
N THR A 54 67.52 25.97 -4.89
CA THR A 54 67.27 24.57 -5.29
C THR A 54 66.02 24.04 -4.57
N THR A 55 65.13 23.44 -5.34
CA THR A 55 63.92 22.82 -4.80
C THR A 55 64.26 21.72 -3.80
N ILE A 56 63.64 21.75 -2.65
CA ILE A 56 63.76 20.70 -1.63
C ILE A 56 62.37 20.10 -1.34
N SER A 57 62.33 18.80 -1.02
CA SER A 57 61.10 18.10 -0.77
C SER A 57 61.19 17.11 0.39
N GLN A 58 60.07 16.79 1.00
CA GLN A 58 59.94 15.72 1.98
C GLN A 58 58.55 15.06 1.83
N SER A 59 58.43 13.82 2.34
CA SER A 59 57.15 13.19 2.49
C SER A 59 56.48 13.69 3.81
N LEU A 60 55.23 14.07 3.74
CA LEU A 60 54.43 14.34 4.89
C LEU A 60 53.76 13.06 5.47
N GLY A 61 54.08 11.90 4.82
CA GLY A 61 53.41 10.64 5.14
C GLY A 61 51.98 10.60 4.65
N SER A 62 51.22 9.66 5.18
CA SER A 62 49.80 9.49 4.82
C SER A 62 48.90 10.47 5.60
N LEU A 63 48.32 11.42 4.91
CA LEU A 63 47.32 12.33 5.44
C LEU A 63 45.92 11.79 5.17
N LEU A 64 45.06 11.94 6.16
CA LEU A 64 43.61 11.67 6.00
C LEU A 64 43.00 12.63 4.98
N PRO A 65 41.96 12.20 4.28
CA PRO A 65 41.21 13.12 3.43
C PRO A 65 40.82 14.39 4.20
N GLY A 66 40.99 15.60 3.61
CA GLY A 66 40.76 16.88 4.26
C GLY A 66 41.30 18.09 3.54
N THR A 67 40.82 19.26 3.93
CA THR A 67 41.43 20.52 3.52
C THR A 67 42.47 20.90 4.57
N TYR A 68 43.71 21.07 4.14
CA TYR A 68 44.82 21.42 5.00
C TYR A 68 45.31 22.82 4.65
N LYS A 69 45.85 23.49 5.67
CA LYS A 69 46.51 24.79 5.52
C LYS A 69 47.97 24.68 5.99
N LEU A 70 48.84 24.92 5.09
CA LEU A 70 50.30 25.00 5.37
C LEU A 70 50.69 26.45 5.45
N SER A 71 51.34 26.83 6.53
CA SER A 71 51.91 28.17 6.75
C SER A 71 53.32 28.07 7.28
N ALA A 72 54.08 29.15 7.17
CA ALA A 72 55.41 29.31 7.77
C ALA A 72 55.52 30.73 8.36
N THR A 73 56.19 30.86 9.52
CA THR A 73 56.43 32.18 10.12
C THR A 73 57.54 32.95 9.37
N THR A 74 58.46 32.22 8.77
CA THR A 74 59.47 32.78 7.86
C THR A 74 59.21 32.19 6.47
N LEU A 75 58.89 33.04 5.53
CA LEU A 75 58.70 32.66 4.14
C LEU A 75 59.23 33.77 3.23
N MET A 76 60.50 33.55 2.77
CA MET A 76 61.19 34.52 1.94
C MET A 76 61.59 33.84 0.60
N ASN A 77 61.18 34.39 -0.49
CA ASN A 77 61.43 33.90 -1.87
C ASN A 77 61.06 32.41 -2.03
N ALA A 78 60.04 31.91 -1.31
CA ALA A 78 59.64 30.52 -1.29
C ALA A 78 58.15 30.37 -1.57
N LYS A 79 57.81 29.31 -2.29
CA LYS A 79 56.45 28.82 -2.47
C LYS A 79 56.35 27.35 -2.13
N PHE A 80 55.21 26.95 -1.60
CA PHE A 80 54.90 25.55 -1.28
C PHE A 80 54.25 24.85 -2.46
N LEU A 81 54.68 23.64 -2.73
CA LEU A 81 54.01 22.72 -3.65
C LEU A 81 53.62 21.46 -2.87
N VAL A 82 52.41 21.01 -3.08
CA VAL A 82 51.95 19.72 -2.55
C VAL A 82 51.60 18.80 -3.73
N ASN A 83 52.22 17.63 -3.76
CA ASN A 83 52.14 16.69 -4.87
C ASN A 83 52.41 17.37 -6.23
N GLY A 84 53.39 18.28 -6.27
CA GLY A 84 53.81 18.99 -7.48
C GLY A 84 52.91 20.18 -7.86
N LYS A 85 51.87 20.50 -7.10
CA LYS A 85 50.97 21.65 -7.36
C LYS A 85 51.29 22.79 -6.39
N ALA A 86 51.47 24.01 -6.89
CA ALA A 86 51.67 25.18 -6.07
C ALA A 86 50.39 25.50 -5.27
N LEU A 87 50.59 25.86 -3.97
CA LEU A 87 49.48 26.19 -3.11
C LEU A 87 49.03 27.62 -3.32
N THR A 88 47.71 27.82 -3.38
CA THR A 88 47.08 29.12 -3.32
C THR A 88 46.64 29.38 -1.87
N ASN A 89 47.10 30.49 -1.27
CA ASN A 89 46.84 30.82 0.12
C ASN A 89 47.28 29.75 1.16
N GLY A 90 48.21 28.87 0.76
CA GLY A 90 48.69 27.79 1.60
C GLY A 90 47.73 26.60 1.79
N GLU A 91 46.61 26.56 1.09
CA GLU A 91 45.62 25.50 1.23
C GLU A 91 45.77 24.40 0.16
N PHE A 92 45.57 23.14 0.57
CA PHE A 92 45.48 21.97 -0.31
C PHE A 92 44.46 20.98 0.20
N LYS A 93 43.96 20.14 -0.70
CA LYS A 93 42.99 19.15 -0.40
C LYS A 93 43.51 17.74 -0.63
N VAL A 94 43.34 16.86 0.34
CA VAL A 94 43.54 15.43 0.20
C VAL A 94 42.17 14.81 -0.07
N GLU A 95 42.01 14.25 -1.25
CA GLU A 95 40.75 13.69 -1.71
C GLU A 95 40.65 12.18 -1.44
N GLY A 96 39.43 11.62 -1.46
CA GLY A 96 39.19 10.20 -1.28
C GLY A 96 38.60 9.86 0.09
N THR A 97 38.56 8.57 0.42
CA THR A 97 38.00 8.02 1.64
C THR A 97 39.05 7.37 2.57
N ALA A 98 40.27 7.27 2.11
CA ALA A 98 41.42 6.70 2.86
C ALA A 98 42.57 7.67 2.90
N ALA A 99 43.46 7.48 3.87
CA ALA A 99 44.71 8.25 3.96
C ALA A 99 45.55 8.07 2.68
N SER A 100 46.12 9.16 2.21
CA SER A 100 46.95 9.20 0.98
C SER A 100 48.29 9.81 1.28
N GLU A 101 49.35 9.28 0.66
CA GLU A 101 50.70 9.84 0.74
C GLU A 101 50.74 11.25 0.15
N VAL A 102 51.34 12.15 0.87
CA VAL A 102 51.46 13.56 0.50
C VAL A 102 52.93 13.98 0.50
N ALA A 103 53.36 14.53 -0.62
CA ALA A 103 54.70 15.10 -0.76
C ALA A 103 54.64 16.62 -0.71
N LEU A 104 55.45 17.22 0.16
CA LEU A 104 55.70 18.66 0.23
C LEU A 104 56.98 19.01 -0.49
N ALA A 105 56.94 20.02 -1.36
CA ALA A 105 58.14 20.62 -1.92
C ALA A 105 58.14 22.14 -1.63
N ILE A 106 59.34 22.70 -1.52
CA ILE A 106 59.59 24.14 -1.39
C ILE A 106 60.41 24.52 -2.60
N GLU A 107 59.92 25.52 -3.33
CA GLU A 107 60.57 26.01 -4.54
C GLU A 107 60.80 27.53 -4.43
N ALA A 108 61.91 28.00 -4.94
CA ALA A 108 62.13 29.44 -5.02
C ALA A 108 61.11 30.14 -5.92
N VAL A 109 60.57 31.28 -5.51
CA VAL A 109 59.74 32.12 -6.37
C VAL A 109 60.58 32.70 -7.51
N GLU A 110 61.79 33.20 -7.20
CA GLU A 110 62.77 33.64 -8.16
C GLU A 110 63.87 32.57 -8.30
N THR A 111 63.88 31.88 -9.43
CA THR A 111 64.79 30.78 -9.70
C THR A 111 66.25 31.22 -9.58
N GLY A 112 67.10 30.42 -8.93
CA GLY A 112 68.48 30.69 -8.69
C GLY A 112 68.78 31.66 -7.57
N LYS A 113 67.80 32.13 -6.84
CA LYS A 113 67.99 33.00 -5.68
C LYS A 113 67.68 32.24 -4.38
N GLU A 114 68.39 32.59 -3.33
CA GLU A 114 68.24 32.06 -1.98
C GLU A 114 66.77 32.15 -1.55
N PHE A 115 66.27 31.09 -0.97
CA PHE A 115 65.01 31.12 -0.21
C PHE A 115 65.24 30.72 1.24
N ARG A 116 64.32 31.21 2.15
CA ARG A 116 64.30 30.89 3.56
C ARG A 116 62.91 30.54 4.03
N VAL A 117 62.77 29.41 4.74
CA VAL A 117 61.49 28.97 5.26
C VAL A 117 61.67 28.36 6.65
N GLY A 118 60.84 28.81 7.62
CA GLY A 118 60.86 28.28 8.97
C GLY A 118 59.61 28.53 9.75
N GLY A 119 59.46 27.84 10.86
CA GLY A 119 58.27 27.92 11.68
C GLY A 119 57.04 27.38 10.97
N PHE A 120 57.17 26.18 10.43
CA PHE A 120 56.09 25.51 9.73
C PHE A 120 54.93 25.19 10.64
N LYS A 121 53.73 25.37 10.11
CA LYS A 121 52.46 24.94 10.73
C LYS A 121 51.58 24.29 9.70
N LEU A 122 51.26 23.03 9.91
CA LEU A 122 50.26 22.29 9.10
C LEU A 122 49.01 22.13 9.93
N GLU A 123 47.91 22.67 9.45
CA GLU A 123 46.61 22.64 10.14
C GLU A 123 45.59 21.96 9.22
N LEU A 124 44.70 21.15 9.81
CA LEU A 124 43.49 20.71 9.18
C LEU A 124 42.43 21.82 9.27
N VAL A 125 41.90 22.25 8.12
CA VAL A 125 40.87 23.30 8.06
C VAL A 125 39.49 22.68 8.13
N PHE A 126 38.64 23.20 9.00
CA PHE A 126 37.25 22.77 9.14
C PHE A 126 36.28 23.76 8.48
N ASP A 127 35.51 23.29 7.52
CA ASP A 127 34.33 24.03 7.02
C ASP A 127 33.08 23.56 7.74
N PHE A 128 32.90 24.02 8.98
CA PHE A 128 31.74 23.68 9.81
C PHE A 128 30.42 24.08 9.12
N ALA A 129 30.37 25.25 8.53
CA ALA A 129 29.16 25.76 7.90
C ALA A 129 28.77 24.97 6.64
N GLY A 130 29.78 24.54 5.85
CA GLY A 130 29.56 23.73 4.66
C GLY A 130 29.07 22.33 5.00
N ALA A 131 29.70 21.68 5.97
CA ALA A 131 29.30 20.36 6.42
C ALA A 131 27.89 20.36 7.04
N GLN A 132 27.61 21.34 7.91
CA GLN A 132 26.30 21.50 8.51
C GLN A 132 25.19 21.67 7.42
N ARG A 133 25.42 22.55 6.45
CA ARG A 133 24.48 22.73 5.34
C ARG A 133 24.24 21.43 4.57
N THR A 134 25.29 20.67 4.32
CA THR A 134 25.16 19.38 3.59
C THR A 134 24.31 18.38 4.35
N LEU A 135 24.53 18.23 5.67
CA LEU A 135 23.73 17.36 6.53
C LEU A 135 22.26 17.80 6.61
N LEU A 136 22.02 19.10 6.86
CA LEU A 136 20.67 19.65 6.92
C LEU A 136 19.92 19.47 5.60
N ASN A 137 20.59 19.72 4.48
CA ASN A 137 20.01 19.53 3.16
C ASN A 137 19.66 18.06 2.89
N ALA A 138 20.54 17.13 3.27
CA ALA A 138 20.28 15.70 3.11
C ALA A 138 19.10 15.25 3.99
N ALA A 139 19.08 15.64 5.26
CA ALA A 139 17.98 15.34 6.19
C ALA A 139 16.64 15.95 5.71
N SER A 140 16.66 17.19 5.25
CA SER A 140 15.47 17.86 4.70
C SER A 140 14.95 17.18 3.44
N LYS A 141 15.83 16.71 2.55
CA LYS A 141 15.44 15.94 1.37
C LYS A 141 14.83 14.58 1.74
N ALA A 142 15.34 13.94 2.78
CA ALA A 142 14.80 12.68 3.26
C ALA A 142 13.36 12.84 3.76
N ILE A 143 13.13 13.78 4.70
CA ILE A 143 11.79 13.97 5.27
C ILE A 143 10.77 14.51 4.27
N ALA A 144 11.20 15.26 3.25
CA ALA A 144 10.33 15.77 2.20
C ALA A 144 9.73 14.69 1.29
N LYS A 145 10.21 13.44 1.37
CA LYS A 145 9.67 12.31 0.60
C LYS A 145 8.37 11.76 1.17
N VAL A 146 8.11 11.94 2.47
CA VAL A 146 6.94 11.41 3.18
C VAL A 146 6.06 12.57 3.64
N SER A 147 4.75 12.36 3.57
CA SER A 147 3.73 13.33 4.01
C SER A 147 2.82 12.71 5.08
N GLN A 148 2.05 13.56 5.76
CA GLN A 148 1.05 13.09 6.72
C GLN A 148 -0.07 12.27 6.06
N GLU A 149 -0.28 12.44 4.76
CA GLU A 149 -1.31 11.73 3.99
C GLU A 149 -0.90 10.28 3.69
N ASP A 150 0.42 9.98 3.69
CA ASP A 150 0.90 8.63 3.45
C ASP A 150 0.58 7.70 4.65
N ASP A 151 0.95 8.12 5.86
CA ASP A 151 0.65 7.46 7.13
C ASP A 151 0.94 8.44 8.27
N ALA A 152 -0.08 8.92 8.95
CA ALA A 152 0.07 9.99 9.95
C ALA A 152 0.98 9.60 11.13
N ASP A 153 0.90 8.35 11.59
CA ASP A 153 1.70 7.86 12.73
C ASP A 153 3.16 7.70 12.34
N LYS A 154 3.43 7.12 11.18
CA LYS A 154 4.80 6.98 10.66
C LYS A 154 5.41 8.32 10.28
N TYR A 155 4.63 9.22 9.70
CA TYR A 155 5.08 10.57 9.45
C TYR A 155 5.50 11.28 10.76
N ALA A 156 4.72 11.15 11.84
CA ALA A 156 5.06 11.75 13.12
C ALA A 156 6.37 11.17 13.70
N GLU A 157 6.58 9.83 13.57
CA GLU A 157 7.83 9.16 13.96
C GLU A 157 9.04 9.72 13.17
N PHE A 158 8.95 9.76 11.85
CA PHE A 158 10.00 10.27 10.98
C PHE A 158 10.28 11.76 11.21
N ASN A 159 9.25 12.57 11.40
CA ASN A 159 9.38 14.00 11.67
C ASN A 159 10.07 14.25 13.02
N LYS A 160 9.80 13.41 14.03
CA LYS A 160 10.52 13.45 15.30
C LYS A 160 12.00 13.12 15.11
N ARG A 161 12.34 12.04 14.39
CA ARG A 161 13.73 11.68 14.08
C ARG A 161 14.45 12.80 13.31
N TYR A 162 13.79 13.41 12.34
CA TYR A 162 14.31 14.57 11.60
C TYR A 162 14.59 15.75 12.53
N SER A 163 13.67 16.06 13.44
CA SER A 163 13.85 17.13 14.44
C SER A 163 15.05 16.87 15.35
N ASP A 164 15.16 15.64 15.87
CA ASP A 164 16.28 15.22 16.72
C ASP A 164 17.63 15.31 15.97
N LEU A 165 17.66 14.88 14.71
CA LEU A 165 18.85 15.02 13.85
C LEU A 165 19.21 16.49 13.59
N THR A 166 18.22 17.34 13.33
CA THR A 166 18.43 18.77 13.12
C THR A 166 19.05 19.43 14.36
N VAL A 167 18.61 19.05 15.56
CA VAL A 167 19.21 19.52 16.82
C VAL A 167 20.67 19.06 16.92
N LYS A 168 20.96 17.79 16.66
CA LYS A 168 22.34 17.25 16.69
C LYS A 168 23.22 17.99 15.68
N ILE A 169 22.76 18.18 14.44
CA ILE A 169 23.52 18.85 13.37
C ILE A 169 23.78 20.32 13.74
N ASN A 170 22.81 21.02 14.31
CA ASN A 170 22.97 22.42 14.70
C ASN A 170 23.97 22.59 15.86
N ARG A 171 24.03 21.62 16.79
CA ARG A 171 25.02 21.64 17.86
C ARG A 171 26.45 21.54 17.35
N VAL A 172 26.68 20.87 16.21
CA VAL A 172 28.02 20.80 15.58
C VAL A 172 28.59 22.19 15.27
N LYS A 173 27.74 23.16 14.97
CA LYS A 173 28.16 24.55 14.70
C LYS A 173 28.52 25.33 15.96
N ASP A 174 27.79 25.12 17.02
CA ASP A 174 27.85 26.00 18.20
C ASP A 174 28.97 25.59 19.16
N ASP A 175 29.66 24.48 18.84
CA ASP A 175 30.60 23.91 19.79
C ASP A 175 32.08 24.19 19.51
N ALA A 176 32.41 25.45 19.43
CA ALA A 176 33.79 25.85 19.63
C ALA A 176 34.26 25.65 21.08
N ALA A 177 33.37 25.32 22.02
CA ALA A 177 33.66 25.49 23.44
C ALA A 177 33.37 24.32 24.40
N GLY A 178 32.74 23.21 24.03
CA GLY A 178 32.53 22.19 25.06
C GLY A 178 31.68 20.97 24.69
N ASP A 179 30.52 21.13 24.15
CA ASP A 179 29.61 20.03 23.84
C ASP A 179 30.07 19.19 22.61
N PHE A 180 30.85 19.79 21.76
CA PHE A 180 31.41 19.14 20.59
C PHE A 180 32.37 17.99 20.96
N ALA A 181 33.07 18.13 22.06
CA ALA A 181 33.93 17.08 22.60
C ALA A 181 33.13 15.90 23.20
N ALA A 182 31.90 16.16 23.68
CA ALA A 182 30.99 15.12 24.16
C ALA A 182 30.34 14.31 23.06
N TYR A 183 30.22 14.89 21.87
CA TYR A 183 29.88 14.13 20.70
C TYR A 183 31.13 13.51 20.10
N THR A 184 31.20 12.21 20.08
CA THR A 184 32.16 11.40 19.29
C THR A 184 32.25 11.86 17.81
N VAL A 185 31.44 12.80 17.45
CA VAL A 185 31.28 13.49 16.20
C VAL A 185 32.49 14.33 15.80
N TYR A 186 33.34 14.69 16.72
CA TYR A 186 34.49 15.52 16.38
C TYR A 186 35.46 14.82 15.44
N GLY A 187 35.72 13.54 15.64
CA GLY A 187 36.46 12.71 14.72
C GLY A 187 35.73 12.51 13.39
N GLU A 188 34.40 12.36 13.44
CA GLU A 188 33.56 12.22 12.29
C GLU A 188 33.44 13.50 11.47
N TYR A 189 33.47 14.64 12.13
CA TYR A 189 33.43 15.92 11.46
C TYR A 189 34.67 16.15 10.60
N LYS A 190 35.84 15.74 11.06
CA LYS A 190 37.07 15.74 10.27
C LYS A 190 37.00 14.83 9.06
N PHE A 191 36.41 13.67 9.23
CA PHE A 191 36.15 12.72 8.17
C PHE A 191 35.14 13.27 7.15
N TYR A 192 34.22 14.07 7.64
CA TYR A 192 33.11 14.64 6.92
C TYR A 192 33.52 15.66 5.86
N LEU A 193 34.56 16.44 6.10
CA LEU A 193 35.07 17.40 5.11
C LEU A 193 35.50 16.72 3.80
N ASN A 194 35.68 15.41 3.82
CA ASN A 194 36.30 14.66 2.72
C ASN A 194 35.40 13.65 2.04
N GLY A 195 34.33 13.32 2.62
CA GLY A 195 33.33 12.42 2.12
C GLY A 195 32.32 12.20 3.23
N VAL A 196 31.22 12.83 3.05
CA VAL A 196 30.02 12.76 3.90
C VAL A 196 29.67 11.32 4.33
N GLU A 197 30.21 10.33 3.63
CA GLU A 197 29.86 8.91 3.78
C GLU A 197 30.36 8.22 5.03
N GLY A 198 31.33 8.78 5.71
CA GLY A 198 31.93 8.18 6.92
C GLY A 198 31.48 8.77 8.24
N SER A 199 30.68 9.82 8.25
CA SER A 199 30.23 10.43 9.52
C SER A 199 29.03 9.70 10.12
N THR A 200 28.97 9.60 11.46
CA THR A 200 27.83 8.99 12.15
C THR A 200 26.56 9.79 11.90
N LEU A 201 26.61 11.12 11.88
CA LEU A 201 25.47 11.96 11.55
C LEU A 201 24.95 11.73 10.13
N MET A 202 25.85 11.59 9.15
CA MET A 202 25.42 11.24 7.81
C MET A 202 24.87 9.82 7.73
N SER A 203 25.42 8.89 8.51
CA SER A 203 24.87 7.54 8.59
C SER A 203 23.46 7.55 9.21
N GLU A 204 23.22 8.39 10.24
CA GLU A 204 21.88 8.58 10.79
C GLU A 204 20.91 9.22 9.77
N VAL A 205 21.38 10.20 8.98
CA VAL A 205 20.58 10.82 7.90
C VAL A 205 20.26 9.81 6.81
N LYS A 206 21.24 9.02 6.39
CA LYS A 206 21.02 7.94 5.39
C LYS A 206 20.07 6.86 5.92
N ALA A 207 20.17 6.50 7.20
CA ALA A 207 19.27 5.56 7.85
C ALA A 207 17.82 6.10 7.84
N LEU A 208 17.64 7.39 8.17
CA LEU A 208 16.33 8.03 8.07
C LEU A 208 15.77 7.96 6.64
N ASP A 209 16.59 8.28 5.64
CA ASP A 209 16.20 8.25 4.23
C ASP A 209 15.82 6.84 3.77
N THR A 210 16.63 5.85 4.12
CA THR A 210 16.38 4.43 3.79
C THR A 210 15.09 3.91 4.43
N ASP A 211 14.86 4.24 5.70
CA ASP A 211 13.67 3.81 6.42
C ASP A 211 12.40 4.47 5.85
N ILE A 212 12.48 5.74 5.45
CA ILE A 212 11.39 6.43 4.75
C ILE A 212 11.09 5.77 3.40
N GLU A 213 12.10 5.47 2.60
CA GLU A 213 11.91 4.80 1.30
C GLU A 213 11.30 3.40 1.46
N ALA A 214 11.78 2.64 2.43
CA ALA A 214 11.23 1.32 2.74
C ALA A 214 9.75 1.41 3.19
N HIS A 215 9.45 2.39 4.06
CA HIS A 215 8.07 2.63 4.50
C HIS A 215 7.18 3.02 3.32
N LEU A 216 7.59 3.95 2.48
CA LEU A 216 6.80 4.39 1.32
C LEU A 216 6.55 3.25 0.31
N ALA A 217 7.54 2.39 0.08
CA ALA A 217 7.36 1.21 -0.76
C ALA A 217 6.31 0.26 -0.15
N ASN A 218 6.40 0.03 1.17
CA ASN A 218 5.46 -0.80 1.91
C ASN A 218 4.04 -0.23 1.90
N TRP A 219 3.90 1.08 2.13
CA TRP A 219 2.62 1.81 2.11
C TRP A 219 1.95 1.78 0.73
N ARG A 220 2.70 2.05 -0.34
CA ARG A 220 2.17 2.03 -1.71
C ARG A 220 1.66 0.65 -2.11
N ALA A 221 2.41 -0.40 -1.78
CA ALA A 221 1.98 -1.77 -2.06
C ALA A 221 0.73 -2.14 -1.27
N TYR A 222 0.67 -1.78 0.02
CA TYR A 222 -0.50 -1.96 0.87
C TYR A 222 -1.73 -1.25 0.31
N THR A 223 -1.63 0.05 0.02
CA THR A 223 -2.77 0.85 -0.45
C THR A 223 -3.28 0.39 -1.81
N ALA A 224 -2.38 -0.02 -2.70
CA ALA A 224 -2.75 -0.59 -3.99
C ALA A 224 -3.54 -1.91 -3.82
N SER A 225 -3.07 -2.81 -2.96
CA SER A 225 -3.77 -4.08 -2.72
C SER A 225 -5.08 -3.88 -1.96
N LYS A 226 -5.10 -2.98 -0.99
CA LYS A 226 -6.34 -2.60 -0.29
C LYS A 226 -7.40 -2.08 -1.25
N ALA A 227 -7.01 -1.23 -2.22
CA ALA A 227 -7.92 -0.72 -3.23
C ALA A 227 -8.55 -1.83 -4.08
N VAL A 228 -7.79 -2.88 -4.42
CA VAL A 228 -8.33 -4.06 -5.14
C VAL A 228 -9.37 -4.79 -4.29
N GLY A 229 -9.11 -4.98 -2.98
CA GLY A 229 -10.09 -5.58 -2.07
C GLY A 229 -11.37 -4.75 -1.93
N GLU A 230 -11.24 -3.43 -1.81
CA GLU A 230 -12.37 -2.50 -1.72
C GLU A 230 -13.19 -2.46 -3.03
N GLU A 231 -12.54 -2.57 -4.20
CA GLU A 231 -13.22 -2.71 -5.49
C GLU A 231 -14.08 -3.96 -5.53
N GLN A 232 -13.57 -5.13 -5.11
CA GLN A 232 -14.31 -6.37 -5.06
C GLN A 232 -15.48 -6.31 -4.05
N ASN A 233 -15.28 -5.65 -2.92
CA ASN A 233 -16.37 -5.43 -1.95
C ASN A 233 -17.49 -4.54 -2.54
N THR A 234 -17.12 -3.53 -3.31
CA THR A 234 -18.07 -2.68 -4.05
C THR A 234 -18.82 -3.49 -5.11
N ALA A 235 -18.13 -4.38 -5.83
CA ALA A 235 -18.75 -5.26 -6.82
C ALA A 235 -19.75 -6.23 -6.17
N LEU A 236 -19.40 -6.83 -5.02
CA LEU A 236 -20.29 -7.72 -4.25
C LEU A 236 -21.56 -6.96 -3.80
N LYS A 237 -21.38 -5.75 -3.27
CA LYS A 237 -22.51 -4.90 -2.87
C LYS A 237 -23.39 -4.53 -4.07
N SER A 238 -22.78 -4.18 -5.19
CA SER A 238 -23.53 -3.86 -6.43
C SER A 238 -24.32 -5.05 -6.94
N ALA A 239 -23.74 -6.26 -6.89
CA ALA A 239 -24.43 -7.49 -7.25
C ALA A 239 -25.68 -7.70 -6.38
N TRP A 240 -25.58 -7.47 -5.08
CA TRP A 240 -26.72 -7.50 -4.17
C TRP A 240 -27.78 -6.46 -4.52
N ASP A 241 -27.38 -5.19 -4.58
CA ASP A 241 -28.29 -4.06 -4.81
C ASP A 241 -29.02 -4.19 -6.16
N THR A 242 -28.35 -4.66 -7.20
CA THR A 242 -28.93 -4.84 -8.55
C THR A 242 -29.95 -5.97 -8.60
N ASN A 243 -29.69 -7.09 -7.94
CA ASN A 243 -30.51 -8.28 -8.08
C ASN A 243 -31.57 -8.41 -6.98
N ILE A 244 -31.29 -7.94 -5.77
CA ILE A 244 -32.26 -8.02 -4.64
C ILE A 244 -32.95 -6.69 -4.41
N GLY A 245 -32.19 -5.57 -4.42
CA GLY A 245 -32.75 -4.25 -4.17
C GLY A 245 -33.83 -3.84 -5.19
N ASN A 246 -33.81 -4.39 -6.40
CA ASN A 246 -34.75 -4.14 -7.46
C ASN A 246 -35.90 -5.15 -7.55
N LEU A 247 -35.99 -6.13 -6.65
CA LEU A 247 -37.16 -7.00 -6.57
C LEU A 247 -38.38 -6.15 -6.22
N SER A 248 -39.40 -6.20 -7.05
CA SER A 248 -40.67 -5.48 -6.87
C SER A 248 -41.67 -6.35 -6.13
N ASP A 249 -42.72 -5.72 -5.55
CA ASP A 249 -43.91 -6.41 -5.13
C ASP A 249 -44.61 -6.94 -6.41
N ALA A 250 -44.87 -8.24 -6.44
CA ALA A 250 -45.71 -8.79 -7.47
C ALA A 250 -47.18 -8.56 -7.05
N ASP A 251 -47.86 -7.71 -7.80
CA ASP A 251 -49.27 -7.45 -7.82
C ASP A 251 -50.12 -7.91 -6.57
N GLY A 252 -49.70 -7.49 -5.39
CA GLY A 252 -50.48 -7.64 -4.16
C GLY A 252 -50.37 -9.00 -3.47
N VAL A 253 -49.55 -9.94 -3.95
CA VAL A 253 -49.47 -11.29 -3.36
C VAL A 253 -48.27 -11.46 -2.47
N ASN A 254 -47.09 -10.95 -2.87
CA ASN A 254 -45.89 -10.92 -2.04
C ASN A 254 -45.37 -9.50 -1.93
N SER A 255 -44.93 -9.10 -0.73
CA SER A 255 -44.33 -7.81 -0.54
C SER A 255 -42.86 -7.83 -1.09
N LYS A 256 -42.37 -6.68 -1.52
CA LYS A 256 -40.96 -6.48 -1.84
C LYS A 256 -40.03 -7.05 -0.75
N GLN A 257 -40.40 -6.87 0.50
CA GLN A 257 -39.67 -7.40 1.65
C GLN A 257 -39.64 -8.93 1.66
N SER A 258 -40.73 -9.60 1.35
CA SER A 258 -40.80 -11.07 1.27
C SER A 258 -39.91 -11.61 0.14
N ALA A 259 -39.93 -10.96 -1.02
CA ALA A 259 -39.06 -11.32 -2.15
C ALA A 259 -37.58 -11.15 -1.82
N GLN A 260 -37.23 -10.04 -1.16
CA GLN A 260 -35.86 -9.78 -0.70
C GLN A 260 -35.39 -10.78 0.36
N ASP A 261 -36.26 -11.10 1.34
CA ASP A 261 -35.93 -12.05 2.39
C ASP A 261 -35.77 -13.47 1.83
N TYR A 262 -36.59 -13.87 0.89
CA TYR A 262 -36.49 -15.13 0.18
C TYR A 262 -35.16 -15.25 -0.57
N ALA A 263 -34.83 -14.27 -1.40
CA ALA A 263 -33.57 -14.23 -2.16
C ALA A 263 -32.35 -14.23 -1.23
N LYS A 264 -32.42 -13.49 -0.13
CA LYS A 264 -31.37 -13.42 0.90
C LYS A 264 -31.10 -14.79 1.53
N VAL A 265 -32.16 -15.49 1.95
CA VAL A 265 -32.00 -16.82 2.60
C VAL A 265 -31.38 -17.83 1.63
N LEU A 266 -31.83 -17.87 0.39
CA LEU A 266 -31.38 -18.86 -0.58
C LEU A 266 -29.99 -18.60 -1.18
N SER A 267 -29.52 -17.36 -1.14
CA SER A 267 -28.19 -16.97 -1.65
C SER A 267 -27.16 -16.65 -0.56
N GLN A 268 -27.53 -16.79 0.71
CA GLN A 268 -26.69 -16.38 1.84
C GLN A 268 -25.35 -17.12 1.89
N SER A 269 -25.32 -18.37 1.49
CA SER A 269 -24.10 -19.20 1.47
C SER A 269 -23.06 -18.64 0.51
N GLU A 270 -23.47 -18.33 -0.71
CA GLU A 270 -22.61 -17.80 -1.76
C GLU A 270 -22.18 -16.36 -1.45
N TYR A 271 -23.08 -15.55 -0.89
CA TYR A 271 -22.74 -14.21 -0.41
C TYR A 271 -21.66 -14.25 0.68
N ASN A 272 -21.85 -15.12 1.69
CA ASN A 272 -20.90 -15.27 2.77
C ASN A 272 -19.53 -15.74 2.27
N ALA A 273 -19.52 -16.71 1.35
CA ALA A 273 -18.27 -17.19 0.75
C ALA A 273 -17.51 -16.09 0.00
N ALA A 274 -18.21 -15.28 -0.80
CA ALA A 274 -17.60 -14.16 -1.50
C ALA A 274 -17.09 -13.09 -0.52
N LYS A 275 -17.87 -12.79 0.51
CA LYS A 275 -17.48 -11.82 1.54
C LYS A 275 -16.27 -12.30 2.36
N GLU A 276 -16.24 -13.57 2.74
CA GLU A 276 -15.13 -14.18 3.48
C GLU A 276 -13.82 -14.14 2.68
N THR A 277 -13.88 -14.44 1.39
CA THR A 277 -12.72 -14.32 0.47
C THR A 277 -12.17 -12.89 0.47
N ILE A 278 -13.05 -11.89 0.37
CA ILE A 278 -12.64 -10.47 0.34
C ILE A 278 -12.10 -10.01 1.71
N ASP A 279 -12.79 -10.34 2.79
CA ASP A 279 -12.38 -9.95 4.14
C ASP A 279 -11.03 -10.60 4.52
N ALA A 280 -10.82 -11.88 4.18
CA ALA A 280 -9.56 -12.59 4.42
C ALA A 280 -8.39 -11.91 3.70
N PHE A 281 -8.57 -11.54 2.44
CA PHE A 281 -7.57 -10.80 1.68
C PHE A 281 -7.22 -9.45 2.33
N LEU A 282 -8.21 -8.67 2.72
CA LEU A 282 -7.98 -7.36 3.36
C LEU A 282 -7.24 -7.49 4.70
N VAL A 283 -7.53 -8.53 5.47
CA VAL A 283 -6.81 -8.88 6.71
C VAL A 283 -5.36 -9.28 6.41
N GLU A 284 -5.14 -10.11 5.40
CA GLU A 284 -3.81 -10.56 5.00
C GLU A 284 -2.95 -9.38 4.51
N VAL A 285 -3.48 -8.54 3.64
CA VAL A 285 -2.80 -7.34 3.12
C VAL A 285 -2.43 -6.38 4.26
N LYS A 286 -3.32 -6.20 5.23
CA LYS A 286 -3.01 -5.41 6.43
C LYS A 286 -1.91 -6.06 7.26
N GLY A 287 -1.92 -7.37 7.41
CA GLY A 287 -0.87 -8.13 8.10
C GLY A 287 0.50 -7.94 7.44
N TYR A 288 0.60 -7.97 6.13
CA TYR A 288 1.84 -7.67 5.41
C TYR A 288 2.32 -6.24 5.64
N TYR A 289 1.41 -5.28 5.68
CA TYR A 289 1.76 -3.89 5.99
C TYR A 289 2.30 -3.74 7.41
N ASP A 290 1.59 -4.26 8.41
CA ASP A 290 1.97 -4.18 9.82
C ASP A 290 3.34 -4.83 10.11
N ASN A 291 3.68 -5.88 9.35
CA ASN A 291 4.96 -6.56 9.42
C ASN A 291 6.07 -5.94 8.54
N GLY A 292 5.78 -4.88 7.81
CA GLY A 292 6.74 -4.21 6.92
C GLY A 292 7.11 -5.00 5.66
N THR A 293 6.28 -5.95 5.24
CA THR A 293 6.55 -6.87 4.12
C THR A 293 5.65 -6.66 2.91
N ALA A 294 4.73 -5.69 2.95
CA ALA A 294 3.79 -5.48 1.84
C ALA A 294 4.48 -5.18 0.50
N ALA A 295 5.61 -4.45 0.51
CA ALA A 295 6.37 -4.16 -0.71
C ALA A 295 6.82 -5.41 -1.48
N THR A 296 6.98 -6.54 -0.79
CA THR A 296 7.43 -7.82 -1.38
C THR A 296 6.29 -8.82 -1.55
N ALA A 297 5.28 -8.78 -0.69
CA ALA A 297 4.16 -9.71 -0.69
C ALA A 297 3.01 -9.24 -1.59
N CYS A 298 2.63 -7.96 -1.49
CA CYS A 298 1.51 -7.38 -2.24
C CYS A 298 1.92 -7.03 -3.68
N THR A 299 2.25 -8.05 -4.46
CA THR A 299 2.68 -7.89 -5.85
C THR A 299 1.49 -7.74 -6.80
N PRO A 300 1.68 -7.23 -8.04
CA PRO A 300 0.63 -7.23 -9.06
C PRO A 300 0.06 -8.62 -9.35
N ALA A 301 0.89 -9.68 -9.28
CA ALA A 301 0.46 -11.06 -9.46
C ALA A 301 -0.46 -11.51 -8.32
N PHE A 302 -0.08 -11.24 -7.07
CA PHE A 302 -0.90 -11.50 -5.89
C PHE A 302 -2.26 -10.81 -5.98
N ASN A 303 -2.30 -9.52 -6.35
CA ASN A 303 -3.52 -8.76 -6.52
C ASN A 303 -4.41 -9.32 -7.65
N SER A 304 -3.79 -9.75 -8.75
CA SER A 304 -4.52 -10.31 -9.90
C SER A 304 -5.12 -11.69 -9.60
N GLU A 305 -4.40 -12.52 -8.85
CA GLU A 305 -4.90 -13.84 -8.42
C GLU A 305 -6.10 -13.69 -7.48
N PHE A 306 -5.98 -12.82 -6.49
CA PHE A 306 -7.11 -12.51 -5.61
C PHE A 306 -8.30 -11.93 -6.38
N ALA A 307 -8.09 -10.94 -7.27
CA ALA A 307 -9.17 -10.32 -8.03
C ALA A 307 -9.94 -11.36 -8.87
N LYS A 308 -9.23 -12.35 -9.43
CA LYS A 308 -9.84 -13.47 -10.14
C LYS A 308 -10.69 -14.34 -9.22
N GLU A 309 -10.13 -14.75 -8.08
CA GLU A 309 -10.83 -15.57 -7.09
C GLU A 309 -12.10 -14.88 -6.55
N ALA A 310 -11.98 -13.62 -6.16
CA ALA A 310 -13.10 -12.82 -5.69
C ALA A 310 -14.17 -12.63 -6.77
N SER A 311 -13.77 -12.36 -8.00
CA SER A 311 -14.69 -12.23 -9.14
C SER A 311 -15.44 -13.54 -9.43
N GLU A 312 -14.78 -14.69 -9.32
CA GLU A 312 -15.42 -16.00 -9.45
C GLU A 312 -16.43 -16.27 -8.33
N ALA A 313 -16.09 -15.90 -7.09
CA ALA A 313 -17.00 -16.02 -5.96
C ALA A 313 -18.22 -15.10 -6.09
N ILE A 314 -18.02 -13.84 -6.51
CA ILE A 314 -19.09 -12.88 -6.79
C ILE A 314 -19.97 -13.37 -7.94
N LYS A 315 -19.37 -13.96 -8.98
CA LYS A 315 -20.12 -14.54 -10.09
C LYS A 315 -21.02 -15.69 -9.64
N LYS A 316 -20.51 -16.61 -8.82
CA LYS A 316 -21.33 -17.70 -8.24
C LYS A 316 -22.51 -17.15 -7.44
N PHE A 317 -22.29 -16.13 -6.63
CA PHE A 317 -23.35 -15.44 -5.91
C PHE A 317 -24.34 -14.77 -6.88
N THR A 318 -23.88 -14.07 -7.89
CA THR A 318 -24.74 -13.43 -8.91
C THR A 318 -25.57 -14.44 -9.69
N ASP A 319 -24.96 -15.52 -10.15
CA ASP A 319 -25.65 -16.61 -10.85
C ASP A 319 -26.74 -17.22 -9.96
N LYS A 320 -26.44 -17.41 -8.66
CA LYS A 320 -27.42 -17.89 -7.68
C LYS A 320 -28.59 -16.91 -7.51
N LEU A 321 -28.31 -15.60 -7.39
CA LEU A 321 -29.35 -14.57 -7.30
C LEU A 321 -30.25 -14.53 -8.52
N VAL A 322 -29.70 -14.62 -9.70
CA VAL A 322 -30.47 -14.66 -10.96
C VAL A 322 -31.42 -15.85 -10.97
N ASN A 323 -30.92 -17.04 -10.58
CA ASN A 323 -31.74 -18.24 -10.49
C ASN A 323 -32.85 -18.13 -9.44
N VAL A 324 -32.52 -17.61 -8.25
CA VAL A 324 -33.49 -17.39 -7.17
C VAL A 324 -34.56 -16.38 -7.58
N LYS A 325 -34.16 -15.31 -8.24
CA LYS A 325 -35.08 -14.29 -8.77
C LYS A 325 -36.01 -14.88 -9.83
N GLY A 326 -35.47 -15.63 -10.81
CA GLY A 326 -36.26 -16.29 -11.85
C GLY A 326 -37.27 -17.26 -11.24
N ASN A 327 -36.89 -18.06 -10.26
CA ASN A 327 -37.81 -18.94 -9.54
C ASN A 327 -38.91 -18.19 -8.82
N HIS A 328 -38.56 -17.08 -8.13
CA HIS A 328 -39.53 -16.26 -7.41
C HIS A 328 -40.54 -15.61 -8.36
N GLU A 329 -40.09 -15.05 -9.47
CA GLU A 329 -40.95 -14.47 -10.51
C GLU A 329 -41.89 -15.53 -11.10
N ALA A 330 -41.39 -16.74 -11.35
CA ALA A 330 -42.23 -17.84 -11.86
C ALA A 330 -43.27 -18.28 -10.81
N TYR A 331 -42.88 -18.40 -9.54
CA TYR A 331 -43.77 -18.68 -8.43
C TYR A 331 -44.92 -17.64 -8.34
N ASP A 332 -44.56 -16.35 -8.32
CA ASP A 332 -45.53 -15.25 -8.21
C ASP A 332 -46.49 -15.21 -9.41
N LYS A 333 -45.99 -15.46 -10.59
CA LYS A 333 -46.84 -15.54 -11.80
C LYS A 333 -47.89 -16.64 -11.69
N VAL A 334 -47.48 -17.84 -11.23
CA VAL A 334 -48.43 -18.95 -11.00
C VAL A 334 -49.38 -18.63 -9.85
N LEU A 335 -48.91 -18.01 -8.78
CA LEU A 335 -49.76 -17.60 -7.63
C LEU A 335 -50.80 -16.56 -8.05
N GLY A 336 -50.43 -15.58 -8.88
CA GLY A 336 -51.41 -14.65 -9.50
C GLY A 336 -52.45 -15.37 -10.33
N LYS A 337 -52.04 -16.38 -11.11
CA LYS A 337 -52.97 -17.19 -11.87
C LYS A 337 -53.87 -18.07 -11.02
N ILE A 338 -53.38 -18.66 -9.94
CA ILE A 338 -54.19 -19.39 -8.94
C ILE A 338 -55.28 -18.47 -8.42
N ASN A 339 -54.94 -17.25 -8.01
CA ASN A 339 -55.86 -16.28 -7.46
C ASN A 339 -56.96 -15.87 -8.49
N SER A 340 -56.56 -15.62 -9.74
CA SER A 340 -57.54 -15.32 -10.80
C SER A 340 -58.44 -16.50 -11.10
N THR A 341 -57.93 -17.72 -11.14
CA THR A 341 -58.71 -18.94 -11.35
C THR A 341 -59.68 -19.19 -10.20
N LYS A 342 -59.26 -18.97 -8.94
CA LYS A 342 -60.14 -19.03 -7.77
C LYS A 342 -61.25 -17.99 -7.82
N ALA A 343 -60.92 -16.76 -8.21
CA ALA A 343 -61.92 -15.69 -8.33
C ALA A 343 -62.97 -16.06 -9.40
N HIS A 344 -62.52 -16.50 -10.59
CA HIS A 344 -63.40 -16.97 -11.64
C HIS A 344 -64.25 -18.16 -11.18
N TYR A 345 -63.66 -19.19 -10.60
CA TYR A 345 -64.41 -20.31 -10.04
C TYR A 345 -65.50 -19.84 -9.06
N ASN A 346 -65.20 -18.95 -8.13
CA ASN A 346 -66.15 -18.43 -7.16
C ASN A 346 -67.30 -17.66 -7.84
N GLU A 347 -66.98 -16.84 -8.85
CA GLU A 347 -67.97 -16.11 -9.62
C GLU A 347 -68.94 -17.09 -10.32
N GLN A 348 -68.39 -18.09 -11.02
CA GLN A 348 -69.19 -19.09 -11.75
C GLN A 348 -70.01 -19.97 -10.78
N LEU A 349 -69.42 -20.36 -9.62
CA LEU A 349 -70.15 -21.09 -8.60
C LEU A 349 -71.33 -20.27 -8.01
N GLN A 350 -71.11 -18.97 -7.76
CA GLN A 350 -72.20 -18.09 -7.30
C GLN A 350 -73.25 -17.90 -8.37
N ALA A 351 -72.90 -17.81 -9.64
CA ALA A 351 -73.86 -17.76 -10.73
C ALA A 351 -74.71 -19.05 -10.78
N PHE A 352 -74.04 -20.18 -10.67
CA PHE A 352 -74.72 -21.49 -10.60
C PHE A 352 -75.66 -21.57 -9.38
N MET A 353 -75.24 -21.15 -8.20
CA MET A 353 -76.07 -21.18 -6.99
C MET A 353 -77.31 -20.27 -7.08
N LYS A 354 -77.30 -19.27 -7.95
CA LYS A 354 -78.44 -18.38 -8.17
C LYS A 354 -79.47 -18.96 -9.17
N VAL A 355 -79.12 -19.99 -9.93
CA VAL A 355 -80.09 -20.64 -10.80
C VAL A 355 -81.20 -21.23 -9.95
N ALA A 356 -82.41 -20.75 -10.12
CA ALA A 356 -83.55 -21.16 -9.35
C ALA A 356 -83.87 -22.64 -9.57
N VAL A 357 -84.09 -23.35 -8.48
CA VAL A 357 -84.61 -24.73 -8.54
C VAL A 357 -86.04 -24.66 -8.95
N ASP A 358 -86.45 -25.35 -10.01
CA ASP A 358 -87.84 -25.47 -10.37
C ASP A 358 -88.52 -26.38 -9.33
N PRO A 359 -89.50 -25.85 -8.53
CA PRO A 359 -90.19 -26.64 -7.53
C PRO A 359 -91.15 -27.68 -8.16
N GLN A 360 -91.29 -27.66 -9.47
CA GLN A 360 -92.12 -28.59 -10.24
C GLN A 360 -91.38 -29.69 -10.96
N ASP A 361 -90.08 -29.86 -10.76
CA ASP A 361 -89.30 -30.97 -11.30
C ASP A 361 -89.78 -32.31 -10.68
N LEU A 362 -90.80 -32.84 -11.30
CA LEU A 362 -91.42 -34.13 -10.90
C LEU A 362 -90.55 -35.35 -11.30
N SER A 363 -89.61 -35.17 -12.16
CA SER A 363 -88.73 -36.26 -12.66
C SER A 363 -87.54 -36.53 -11.78
N GLY A 364 -87.10 -35.61 -10.93
CA GLY A 364 -85.84 -35.61 -10.18
C GLY A 364 -84.62 -35.43 -11.06
N LEU A 365 -84.83 -35.15 -12.36
CA LEU A 365 -83.73 -35.02 -13.30
C LEU A 365 -82.91 -33.76 -13.02
N TYR A 366 -83.59 -32.67 -12.66
CA TYR A 366 -82.93 -31.41 -12.34
C TYR A 366 -82.03 -31.53 -11.12
N GLU A 367 -82.52 -32.19 -10.07
CA GLU A 367 -81.71 -32.43 -8.85
C GLU A 367 -80.54 -33.36 -9.12
N THR A 368 -80.71 -34.35 -10.01
CA THR A 368 -79.61 -35.20 -10.43
C THR A 368 -78.54 -34.38 -11.13
N MET A 369 -78.94 -33.57 -12.13
CA MET A 369 -78.02 -32.71 -12.89
C MET A 369 -77.35 -31.66 -12.01
N ARG A 370 -78.08 -31.06 -11.09
CA ARG A 370 -77.56 -30.10 -10.11
C ARG A 370 -76.50 -30.75 -9.22
N THR A 371 -76.74 -31.98 -8.80
CA THR A 371 -75.79 -32.77 -8.04
C THR A 371 -74.51 -33.06 -8.83
N GLU A 372 -74.66 -33.44 -10.11
CA GLU A 372 -73.54 -33.66 -11.01
C GLU A 372 -72.71 -32.39 -11.20
N ALA A 373 -73.34 -31.21 -11.37
CA ALA A 373 -72.64 -29.93 -11.46
C ALA A 373 -71.86 -29.59 -10.18
N HIS A 374 -72.54 -29.78 -9.07
CA HIS A 374 -71.88 -29.50 -7.78
C HIS A 374 -70.66 -30.40 -7.61
N ASN A 375 -70.77 -31.66 -8.00
CA ASN A 375 -69.64 -32.56 -7.95
C ASN A 375 -68.51 -32.11 -8.92
N ALA A 376 -68.86 -31.64 -10.16
CA ALA A 376 -67.91 -31.11 -11.10
C ALA A 376 -67.21 -29.82 -10.58
N PHE A 377 -67.94 -28.90 -9.95
CA PHE A 377 -67.35 -27.75 -9.27
C PHE A 377 -66.42 -28.16 -8.16
N ASN A 378 -66.78 -29.17 -7.34
CA ASN A 378 -65.91 -29.68 -6.29
C ASN A 378 -64.61 -30.27 -6.85
N GLU A 379 -64.66 -31.00 -7.98
CA GLU A 379 -63.49 -31.52 -8.66
C GLU A 379 -62.56 -30.37 -9.15
N VAL A 380 -63.16 -29.30 -9.74
CA VAL A 380 -62.37 -28.11 -10.12
C VAL A 380 -61.68 -27.49 -8.91
N ASN A 381 -62.44 -27.30 -7.81
CA ASN A 381 -61.88 -26.72 -6.57
C ASN A 381 -60.73 -27.58 -6.02
N LEU A 382 -60.87 -28.91 -5.98
CA LEU A 382 -59.83 -29.82 -5.55
C LEU A 382 -58.61 -29.73 -6.49
N GLY A 383 -58.82 -29.55 -7.80
CA GLY A 383 -57.76 -29.30 -8.75
C GLY A 383 -56.98 -28.03 -8.47
N ILE A 384 -57.69 -26.90 -8.22
CA ILE A 384 -57.06 -25.62 -7.89
C ILE A 384 -56.23 -25.74 -6.59
N VAL A 385 -56.79 -26.38 -5.54
CA VAL A 385 -56.07 -26.62 -4.29
C VAL A 385 -54.82 -27.48 -4.48
N ALA A 386 -54.90 -28.48 -5.38
CA ALA A 386 -53.75 -29.32 -5.70
C ALA A 386 -52.63 -28.54 -6.38
N VAL A 387 -52.98 -27.64 -7.35
CA VAL A 387 -51.99 -26.76 -8.00
C VAL A 387 -51.39 -25.76 -7.00
N GLU A 388 -52.23 -25.15 -6.12
CA GLU A 388 -51.74 -24.26 -5.07
C GLU A 388 -50.74 -24.93 -4.15
N ARG A 389 -51.01 -26.18 -3.75
CA ARG A 389 -50.07 -26.97 -2.93
C ARG A 389 -48.79 -27.26 -3.65
N LYS A 390 -48.83 -27.65 -4.93
CA LYS A 390 -47.65 -27.85 -5.75
C LYS A 390 -46.86 -26.58 -5.93
N ASN A 391 -47.49 -25.44 -6.17
CA ASN A 391 -46.82 -24.17 -6.30
C ASN A 391 -46.10 -23.78 -4.99
N GLY A 392 -46.73 -23.93 -3.85
CA GLY A 392 -46.11 -23.67 -2.54
C GLY A 392 -44.91 -24.63 -2.26
N THR A 393 -44.93 -25.84 -2.81
CA THR A 393 -43.78 -26.76 -2.74
C THR A 393 -42.66 -26.28 -3.66
N ASN A 394 -42.98 -25.73 -4.83
CA ASN A 394 -42.01 -25.21 -5.78
C ASN A 394 -41.31 -23.92 -5.30
N GLU A 395 -41.92 -23.16 -4.42
CA GLU A 395 -41.28 -21.95 -3.83
C GLU A 395 -39.87 -22.23 -3.27
N ASN A 396 -39.68 -23.41 -2.70
CA ASN A 396 -38.41 -23.84 -2.13
C ASN A 396 -37.47 -24.56 -3.13
N HIS A 397 -37.89 -24.74 -4.39
CA HIS A 397 -37.09 -25.42 -5.40
C HIS A 397 -36.32 -24.42 -6.29
N GLN A 398 -35.04 -24.63 -6.40
CA GLN A 398 -34.11 -23.76 -7.14
C GLN A 398 -34.10 -23.97 -8.67
N THR A 399 -34.91 -24.91 -9.18
CA THR A 399 -34.92 -25.30 -10.59
C THR A 399 -36.33 -25.73 -10.99
N ALA A 400 -37.31 -24.79 -10.88
CA ALA A 400 -38.69 -25.17 -11.00
C ALA A 400 -39.43 -24.62 -12.26
N GLU A 401 -38.69 -24.15 -13.27
CA GLU A 401 -39.29 -23.55 -14.47
C GLU A 401 -40.30 -24.47 -15.13
N GLU A 402 -39.94 -25.75 -15.32
CA GLU A 402 -40.85 -26.76 -15.87
C GLU A 402 -42.07 -27.04 -14.96
N GLY A 403 -41.88 -27.02 -13.64
CA GLY A 403 -42.96 -27.21 -12.68
C GLY A 403 -43.99 -26.07 -12.69
N TYR A 404 -43.52 -24.82 -12.85
CA TYR A 404 -44.40 -23.65 -12.94
C TYR A 404 -45.17 -23.61 -14.25
N GLU A 405 -44.58 -24.01 -15.36
CA GLU A 405 -45.27 -24.14 -16.65
C GLU A 405 -46.39 -25.19 -16.59
N ALA A 406 -46.12 -26.37 -16.04
CA ALA A 406 -47.11 -27.42 -15.83
C ALA A 406 -48.28 -26.95 -14.95
N ASN A 407 -48.00 -26.19 -13.87
CA ASN A 407 -49.00 -25.60 -12.99
C ASN A 407 -49.86 -24.55 -13.76
N THR A 408 -49.25 -23.76 -14.61
CA THR A 408 -49.93 -22.77 -15.47
C THR A 408 -50.93 -23.43 -16.39
N HIS A 409 -50.51 -24.47 -17.11
CA HIS A 409 -51.37 -25.26 -18.00
C HIS A 409 -52.51 -25.97 -17.24
N ALA A 410 -52.22 -26.52 -16.06
CA ALA A 410 -53.27 -27.13 -15.23
C ALA A 410 -54.35 -26.10 -14.81
N LEU A 411 -53.95 -24.86 -14.48
CA LEU A 411 -54.89 -23.78 -14.15
C LEU A 411 -55.70 -23.31 -15.34
N ASP A 412 -55.12 -23.26 -16.55
CA ASP A 412 -55.88 -22.97 -17.78
C ASP A 412 -56.95 -23.99 -18.00
N SER A 413 -56.65 -25.30 -17.90
CA SER A 413 -57.60 -26.37 -18.04
C SER A 413 -58.70 -26.31 -16.98
N LEU A 414 -58.39 -25.96 -15.72
CA LEU A 414 -59.36 -25.80 -14.68
C LEU A 414 -60.26 -24.56 -14.86
N TYR A 415 -59.75 -23.51 -15.44
CA TYR A 415 -60.50 -22.31 -15.81
C TYR A 415 -61.52 -22.64 -16.90
N GLU A 416 -61.09 -23.28 -18.00
CA GLU A 416 -61.95 -23.72 -19.06
C GLU A 416 -63.04 -24.71 -18.58
N LYS A 417 -62.69 -25.71 -17.75
CA LYS A 417 -63.64 -26.65 -17.14
C LYS A 417 -64.69 -25.95 -16.28
N THR A 418 -64.28 -24.85 -15.59
CA THR A 418 -65.23 -24.03 -14.79
C THR A 418 -66.31 -23.42 -15.70
N ASP A 419 -65.87 -22.84 -16.82
CA ASP A 419 -66.80 -22.27 -17.81
C ASP A 419 -67.76 -23.33 -18.44
N GLU A 420 -67.22 -24.49 -18.79
CA GLU A 420 -67.98 -25.59 -19.34
C GLU A 420 -69.08 -26.04 -18.37
N VAL A 421 -68.76 -26.23 -17.08
CA VAL A 421 -69.71 -26.61 -16.06
C VAL A 421 -70.80 -25.56 -15.90
N CYS A 422 -70.41 -24.27 -15.83
CA CYS A 422 -71.38 -23.18 -15.68
C CYS A 422 -72.30 -23.06 -16.87
N LYS A 423 -71.72 -23.12 -18.10
CA LYS A 423 -72.49 -23.04 -19.36
C LYS A 423 -73.52 -24.16 -19.44
N PHE A 424 -73.15 -25.40 -19.17
CA PHE A 424 -74.06 -26.53 -19.18
C PHE A 424 -75.32 -26.30 -18.36
N TYR A 425 -75.17 -25.71 -17.15
CA TYR A 425 -76.27 -25.41 -16.24
C TYR A 425 -77.06 -24.16 -16.60
N THR A 426 -76.42 -23.17 -17.21
CA THR A 426 -77.11 -21.97 -17.72
C THR A 426 -77.97 -22.34 -18.91
N ASP A 427 -77.49 -23.19 -19.82
CA ASP A 427 -78.22 -23.65 -20.96
C ASP A 427 -79.41 -24.52 -20.54
N LEU A 428 -79.28 -25.33 -19.50
CA LEU A 428 -80.39 -26.11 -18.94
C LEU A 428 -81.51 -25.25 -18.36
N SER A 429 -81.15 -24.13 -17.75
CA SER A 429 -82.15 -23.18 -17.18
C SER A 429 -82.96 -22.45 -18.28
N LEU A 430 -82.52 -22.51 -19.53
CA LEU A 430 -83.22 -21.91 -20.67
C LEU A 430 -84.21 -22.90 -21.36
N ILE A 431 -84.19 -24.16 -20.97
CA ILE A 431 -85.06 -25.22 -21.58
C ILE A 431 -86.35 -25.38 -20.77
N HIS A 432 -86.47 -24.72 -19.64
CA HIS A 432 -87.67 -24.64 -18.84
C HIS A 432 -88.25 -23.22 -18.92
#